data_39889efbe577985e2b477e67a4c1d08b
#
_entry.id   39889efbe577985e2b477e67a4c1d08b
#
_cell.length_a   1.000
_cell.length_b   1.000
_cell.length_c   1.000
_cell.angle_alpha   90.00
_cell.angle_beta   90.00
_cell.angle_gamma   90.00
#
_symmetry.space_group_name_H-M   'P 1'
#
loop_
_entity.id
_entity.type
_entity.pdbx_description
1 polymer ?
#
loop_
_entity_poly.entity_id
_entity_poly.type
_entity_poly.pdbx_seq_one_letter_code
_entity_poly.pdbx_strand_id
1 'polypeptide(L)'
;DTEDYRHVDPQFGGDEALLRLRHNTQENGIRLILDGVFNHTGDSHAWFDRHNRATGGACHNPDSRWRSWYNFDENGYAHDWLGYASLPKLDYRSSSLIEEIYQGEESIVRHWLKAPWNMDGWRLDVVHMLGENGGARNNLHHVSGITRAAKETQPQAYVVGEHFGDARQWLQADAEDAAMNYRGFTLPVWAFLANTDISLDPQSIDAQTCAAWMDNYRAALSHQQQLRMFNQLDSHDTPRFKTILGKDIARL
;
A
#
# COMPACT_ATOMS: atom_id res chain seq x y z
N ASP A 1 -6.27 -6.26 -8.36
CA ASP A 1 -4.79 -6.27 -8.47
C ASP A 1 -4.37 -5.54 -9.73
N THR A 2 -3.16 -4.98 -9.71
CA THR A 2 -2.68 -4.14 -10.81
C THR A 2 -2.44 -4.97 -12.06
N GLU A 3 -3.12 -4.62 -13.15
CA GLU A 3 -2.93 -5.19 -14.49
C GLU A 3 -2.11 -4.25 -15.40
N ASP A 4 -2.15 -2.94 -15.12
CA ASP A 4 -1.32 -1.90 -15.75
C ASP A 4 -1.02 -0.79 -14.73
N TYR A 5 0.26 -0.45 -14.56
CA TYR A 5 0.66 0.62 -13.64
C TYR A 5 0.60 2.03 -14.25
N ARG A 6 0.33 2.14 -15.55
CA ARG A 6 0.44 3.43 -16.26
C ARG A 6 -0.87 3.94 -16.83
N HIS A 7 -1.90 3.09 -16.84
CA HIS A 7 -3.21 3.41 -17.38
C HIS A 7 -4.34 3.00 -16.46
N VAL A 8 -5.40 3.77 -16.48
CA VAL A 8 -6.65 3.46 -15.78
C VAL A 8 -7.49 2.53 -16.64
N ASP A 9 -8.03 1.46 -16.03
CA ASP A 9 -8.90 0.52 -16.72
C ASP A 9 -10.08 1.26 -17.39
N PRO A 10 -10.34 1.00 -18.68
CA PRO A 10 -11.47 1.57 -19.41
C PRO A 10 -12.83 1.37 -18.73
N GLN A 11 -12.99 0.31 -17.93
CA GLN A 11 -14.23 0.07 -17.16
C GLN A 11 -14.50 1.18 -16.14
N PHE A 12 -13.48 1.87 -15.65
CA PHE A 12 -13.57 3.05 -14.76
C PHE A 12 -13.55 4.37 -15.52
N GLY A 13 -13.57 4.33 -16.86
CA GLY A 13 -13.57 5.50 -17.73
C GLY A 13 -12.20 5.93 -18.22
N GLY A 14 -11.17 5.12 -17.97
CA GLY A 14 -9.82 5.33 -18.48
C GLY A 14 -9.12 6.58 -17.93
N ASP A 15 -8.02 6.92 -18.55
CA ASP A 15 -7.15 8.04 -18.18
C ASP A 15 -7.89 9.38 -18.18
N GLU A 16 -8.77 9.59 -19.13
CA GLU A 16 -9.55 10.84 -19.22
C GLU A 16 -10.48 11.04 -18.02
N ALA A 17 -11.10 9.96 -17.50
CA ALA A 17 -11.96 10.05 -16.33
C ALA A 17 -11.15 10.40 -15.07
N LEU A 18 -9.96 9.83 -14.93
CA LEU A 18 -9.06 10.16 -13.82
C LEU A 18 -8.59 11.63 -13.90
N LEU A 19 -8.25 12.12 -15.09
CA LEU A 19 -7.88 13.55 -15.27
C LEU A 19 -9.05 14.50 -14.92
N ARG A 20 -10.28 14.15 -15.31
CA ARG A 20 -11.47 14.93 -14.89
C ARG A 20 -11.67 14.89 -13.38
N LEU A 21 -11.52 13.72 -12.76
CA LEU A 21 -11.58 13.57 -11.30
C LEU A 21 -10.52 14.43 -10.62
N ARG A 22 -9.27 14.36 -11.10
CA ARG A 22 -8.15 15.17 -10.57
C ARG A 22 -8.44 16.67 -10.64
N HIS A 23 -8.92 17.14 -11.77
CA HIS A 23 -9.28 18.54 -11.95
C HIS A 23 -10.38 18.97 -10.95
N ASN A 24 -11.47 18.21 -10.88
CA ASN A 24 -12.58 18.51 -9.97
C ASN A 24 -12.16 18.46 -8.49
N THR A 25 -11.34 17.49 -8.09
CA THR A 25 -10.85 17.42 -6.70
C THR A 25 -9.96 18.61 -6.37
N GLN A 26 -9.10 19.01 -7.28
CA GLN A 26 -8.21 20.16 -7.09
C GLN A 26 -8.99 21.47 -6.95
N GLU A 27 -10.00 21.73 -7.78
CA GLU A 27 -10.87 22.91 -7.69
C GLU A 27 -11.63 22.98 -6.35
N ASN A 28 -11.92 21.82 -5.74
CA ASN A 28 -12.61 21.73 -4.46
C ASN A 28 -11.66 21.59 -3.26
N GLY A 29 -10.35 21.75 -3.44
CA GLY A 29 -9.36 21.66 -2.35
C GLY A 29 -9.20 20.24 -1.79
N ILE A 30 -9.59 19.20 -2.54
CA ILE A 30 -9.48 17.81 -2.15
C ILE A 30 -8.19 17.25 -2.74
N ARG A 31 -7.35 16.63 -1.90
CA ARG A 31 -6.15 15.91 -2.35
C ARG A 31 -6.50 14.51 -2.81
N LEU A 32 -5.84 14.05 -3.86
CA LEU A 32 -6.03 12.73 -4.44
C LEU A 32 -4.72 11.95 -4.39
N ILE A 33 -4.72 10.83 -3.67
CA ILE A 33 -3.61 9.87 -3.63
C ILE A 33 -4.00 8.59 -4.36
N LEU A 34 -3.03 7.89 -4.90
CA LEU A 34 -3.23 6.60 -5.56
C LEU A 34 -2.79 5.44 -4.67
N ASP A 35 -3.34 4.26 -4.94
CA ASP A 35 -2.90 3.02 -4.30
C ASP A 35 -1.72 2.42 -5.07
N GLY A 36 -0.58 2.30 -4.39
CA GLY A 36 0.65 1.72 -4.91
C GLY A 36 0.79 0.27 -4.49
N VAL A 37 0.24 -0.65 -5.29
CA VAL A 37 0.39 -2.08 -5.09
C VAL A 37 1.73 -2.53 -5.67
N PHE A 38 2.81 -2.27 -4.93
CA PHE A 38 4.19 -2.52 -5.39
C PHE A 38 4.80 -3.80 -4.81
N ASN A 39 4.08 -4.54 -3.98
CA ASN A 39 4.52 -5.84 -3.47
C ASN A 39 4.34 -6.97 -4.49
N HIS A 40 3.32 -6.90 -5.32
CA HIS A 40 2.95 -7.94 -6.31
C HIS A 40 2.25 -7.30 -7.50
N THR A 41 2.07 -8.06 -8.56
CA THR A 41 1.18 -7.71 -9.68
C THR A 41 -0.02 -8.65 -9.71
N GLY A 42 -1.05 -8.34 -10.49
CA GLY A 42 -1.97 -9.35 -10.96
C GLY A 42 -1.24 -10.36 -11.87
N ASP A 43 -1.70 -11.59 -11.92
CA ASP A 43 -1.11 -12.62 -12.78
C ASP A 43 -1.40 -12.40 -14.28
N SER A 44 -2.37 -11.53 -14.59
CA SER A 44 -2.69 -11.05 -15.95
C SER A 44 -1.81 -9.88 -16.40
N HIS A 45 -1.07 -9.24 -15.50
CA HIS A 45 -0.17 -8.15 -15.84
C HIS A 45 0.82 -8.57 -16.94
N ALA A 46 1.06 -7.73 -17.94
CA ALA A 46 1.91 -8.05 -19.08
C ALA A 46 3.34 -8.50 -18.70
N TRP A 47 3.86 -8.05 -17.55
CA TRP A 47 5.17 -8.48 -17.05
C TRP A 47 5.20 -9.95 -16.63
N PHE A 48 4.10 -10.46 -16.06
CA PHE A 48 3.99 -11.86 -15.63
C PHE A 48 3.32 -12.72 -16.69
N ASP A 49 2.14 -12.31 -17.17
CA ASP A 49 1.36 -12.92 -18.25
C ASP A 49 1.13 -14.42 -18.10
N ARG A 50 0.50 -14.82 -16.98
CA ARG A 50 0.11 -16.23 -16.76
C ARG A 50 -0.79 -16.78 -17.87
N HIS A 51 -1.61 -15.92 -18.47
CA HIS A 51 -2.66 -16.32 -19.41
C HIS A 51 -2.25 -16.21 -20.89
N ASN A 52 -0.98 -15.90 -21.16
CA ASN A 52 -0.44 -15.71 -22.52
C ASN A 52 -1.25 -14.71 -23.37
N ARG A 53 -1.68 -13.60 -22.75
CA ARG A 53 -2.40 -12.51 -23.43
C ARG A 53 -1.48 -11.49 -24.05
N ALA A 54 -0.27 -11.38 -23.52
CA ALA A 54 0.81 -10.54 -24.01
C ALA A 54 1.92 -11.38 -24.64
N THR A 55 2.97 -10.73 -25.15
CA THR A 55 4.13 -11.44 -25.69
C THR A 55 5.31 -11.33 -24.74
N GLY A 56 5.81 -12.47 -24.29
CA GLY A 56 7.10 -12.55 -23.60
C GLY A 56 7.05 -12.31 -22.08
N GLY A 57 5.89 -12.47 -21.45
CA GLY A 57 5.77 -12.39 -20.00
C GLY A 57 6.63 -13.39 -19.23
N ALA A 58 6.91 -13.11 -17.97
CA ALA A 58 7.84 -13.87 -17.15
C ALA A 58 7.37 -15.28 -16.78
N CYS A 59 6.05 -15.51 -16.74
CA CYS A 59 5.49 -16.76 -16.21
C CYS A 59 5.97 -17.99 -17.00
N HIS A 60 5.89 -17.94 -18.32
CA HIS A 60 6.16 -19.06 -19.21
C HIS A 60 7.44 -18.91 -20.02
N ASN A 61 8.09 -17.76 -19.96
CA ASN A 61 9.31 -17.47 -20.72
C ASN A 61 10.51 -17.24 -19.79
N PRO A 62 11.43 -18.22 -19.65
CA PRO A 62 12.65 -18.05 -18.85
C PRO A 62 13.56 -16.92 -19.34
N ASP A 63 13.51 -16.61 -20.65
CA ASP A 63 14.31 -15.55 -21.28
C ASP A 63 13.59 -14.19 -21.29
N SER A 64 12.45 -14.07 -20.63
CA SER A 64 11.72 -12.81 -20.50
C SER A 64 12.59 -11.74 -19.86
N ARG A 65 12.54 -10.52 -20.41
CA ARG A 65 13.20 -9.36 -19.80
C ARG A 65 12.69 -9.08 -18.38
N TRP A 66 11.49 -9.55 -18.04
CA TRP A 66 10.86 -9.41 -16.72
C TRP A 66 11.06 -10.63 -15.81
N ARG A 67 11.80 -11.68 -16.29
CA ARG A 67 11.99 -12.90 -15.49
C ARG A 67 12.63 -12.61 -14.14
N SER A 68 13.61 -11.72 -14.08
CA SER A 68 14.27 -11.29 -12.85
C SER A 68 13.44 -10.38 -11.94
N TRP A 69 12.25 -9.95 -12.40
CA TRP A 69 11.34 -9.12 -11.60
C TRP A 69 10.49 -9.93 -10.64
N TYR A 70 10.53 -11.25 -10.78
CA TYR A 70 9.85 -12.21 -9.93
C TYR A 70 10.85 -13.24 -9.41
N ASN A 71 10.56 -13.82 -8.24
CA ASN A 71 11.37 -14.89 -7.70
C ASN A 71 10.72 -16.23 -8.05
N PHE A 72 11.47 -17.10 -8.74
CA PHE A 72 11.01 -18.43 -9.12
C PHE A 72 11.79 -19.49 -8.34
N ASP A 73 11.11 -20.55 -7.93
CA ASP A 73 11.73 -21.71 -7.33
C ASP A 73 12.44 -22.62 -8.38
N GLU A 74 13.05 -23.70 -7.93
CA GLU A 74 13.73 -24.68 -8.77
C GLU A 74 12.80 -25.42 -9.74
N ASN A 75 11.51 -25.46 -9.47
CA ASN A 75 10.47 -26.05 -10.31
C ASN A 75 9.87 -25.03 -11.30
N GLY A 76 10.29 -23.78 -11.24
CA GLY A 76 9.80 -22.72 -12.09
C GLY A 76 8.50 -22.07 -11.63
N TYR A 77 8.04 -22.32 -10.40
CA TYR A 77 6.89 -21.62 -9.82
C TYR A 77 7.33 -20.29 -9.23
N ALA A 78 6.58 -19.24 -9.55
CA ALA A 78 6.82 -17.93 -8.96
C ALA A 78 6.36 -17.91 -7.49
N HIS A 79 7.14 -17.26 -6.63
CA HIS A 79 6.66 -16.89 -5.31
C HIS A 79 5.47 -15.95 -5.44
N ASP A 80 4.47 -16.14 -4.61
CA ASP A 80 3.26 -15.34 -4.57
C ASP A 80 3.04 -14.69 -3.19
N TRP A 81 2.05 -13.83 -3.11
CA TRP A 81 1.67 -13.21 -1.85
C TRP A 81 0.76 -14.16 -1.07
N LEU A 82 1.25 -14.65 0.07
CA LEU A 82 0.52 -15.49 1.04
C LEU A 82 -0.17 -16.75 0.45
N GLY A 83 0.38 -17.33 -0.63
CA GLY A 83 -0.18 -18.51 -1.28
C GLY A 83 -1.25 -18.21 -2.34
N TYR A 84 -1.47 -16.93 -2.65
CA TYR A 84 -2.38 -16.53 -3.72
C TYR A 84 -1.66 -16.51 -5.06
N ALA A 85 -1.75 -17.59 -5.81
CA ALA A 85 -1.07 -17.73 -7.11
C ALA A 85 -1.42 -16.63 -8.13
N SER A 86 -2.60 -16.00 -7.99
CA SER A 86 -2.99 -14.84 -8.81
C SER A 86 -2.20 -13.57 -8.51
N LEU A 87 -1.37 -13.56 -7.46
CA LEU A 87 -0.62 -12.41 -6.97
C LEU A 87 0.88 -12.68 -6.94
N PRO A 88 1.54 -12.83 -8.12
CA PRO A 88 2.98 -13.09 -8.19
C PRO A 88 3.77 -11.93 -7.59
N LYS A 89 4.65 -12.26 -6.65
CA LYS A 89 5.38 -11.29 -5.84
C LYS A 89 6.56 -10.73 -6.61
N LEU A 90 6.72 -9.41 -6.57
CA LEU A 90 7.85 -8.71 -7.16
C LEU A 90 9.12 -8.89 -6.32
N ASP A 91 10.27 -8.96 -6.98
CA ASP A 91 11.58 -9.18 -6.36
C ASP A 91 12.51 -7.98 -6.57
N TYR A 92 12.70 -7.23 -5.53
CA TYR A 92 13.50 -6.01 -5.52
C TYR A 92 15.02 -6.24 -5.53
N ARG A 93 15.50 -7.47 -5.77
CA ARG A 93 16.90 -7.72 -6.20
C ARG A 93 17.15 -7.24 -7.63
N SER A 94 16.11 -7.13 -8.44
CA SER A 94 16.20 -6.69 -9.82
C SER A 94 16.36 -5.18 -9.91
N SER A 95 17.54 -4.71 -10.35
CA SER A 95 17.80 -3.28 -10.55
C SER A 95 16.87 -2.66 -11.59
N SER A 96 16.50 -3.42 -12.63
CA SER A 96 15.59 -2.94 -13.67
C SER A 96 14.15 -2.82 -13.16
N LEU A 97 13.71 -3.64 -12.19
CA LEU A 97 12.44 -3.45 -11.50
C LEU A 97 12.48 -2.18 -10.64
N ILE A 98 13.56 -1.99 -9.88
CA ILE A 98 13.77 -0.81 -9.04
C ILE A 98 13.72 0.47 -9.88
N GLU A 99 14.39 0.44 -11.04
CA GLU A 99 14.36 1.55 -12.00
C GLU A 99 12.94 1.85 -12.48
N GLU A 100 12.16 0.81 -12.83
CA GLU A 100 10.78 0.94 -13.29
C GLU A 100 9.85 1.45 -12.18
N ILE A 101 9.97 0.93 -10.96
CA ILE A 101 9.05 1.29 -9.86
C ILE A 101 9.35 2.69 -9.32
N TYR A 102 10.60 3.01 -8.97
CA TYR A 102 10.85 4.27 -8.25
C TYR A 102 12.16 5.01 -8.57
N GLN A 103 13.25 4.36 -9.06
CA GLN A 103 14.52 5.07 -9.27
C GLN A 103 14.55 5.88 -10.54
N GLY A 104 14.02 5.34 -11.64
CA GLY A 104 14.05 6.00 -12.95
C GLY A 104 13.31 7.32 -12.97
N GLU A 105 13.76 8.23 -13.83
CA GLU A 105 13.08 9.52 -14.02
C GLU A 105 11.63 9.35 -14.48
N GLU A 106 11.35 8.31 -15.26
CA GLU A 106 10.02 7.95 -15.76
C GLU A 106 9.42 6.77 -14.99
N SER A 107 9.91 6.51 -13.75
CA SER A 107 9.39 5.46 -12.90
C SER A 107 7.91 5.64 -12.58
N ILE A 108 7.23 4.55 -12.25
CA ILE A 108 5.79 4.54 -11.95
C ILE A 108 5.46 5.52 -10.81
N VAL A 109 6.26 5.53 -9.74
CA VAL A 109 6.08 6.44 -8.61
C VAL A 109 6.12 7.90 -9.05
N ARG A 110 7.04 8.27 -9.95
CA ARG A 110 7.21 9.64 -10.44
C ARG A 110 6.17 10.01 -11.51
N HIS A 111 5.80 9.07 -12.35
CA HIS A 111 4.85 9.28 -13.44
C HIS A 111 3.54 9.91 -12.96
N TRP A 112 2.93 9.35 -11.95
CA TRP A 112 1.64 9.82 -11.45
C TRP A 112 1.71 11.14 -10.64
N LEU A 113 2.89 11.48 -10.15
CA LEU A 113 3.11 12.73 -9.42
C LEU A 113 3.47 13.91 -10.33
N LYS A 114 3.86 13.64 -11.60
CA LYS A 114 4.13 14.65 -12.63
C LYS A 114 2.86 15.05 -13.39
N ALA A 115 2.97 16.15 -14.14
CA ALA A 115 1.93 16.52 -15.12
C ALA A 115 1.78 15.40 -16.19
N PRO A 116 0.57 15.13 -16.68
CA PRO A 116 -0.67 15.88 -16.41
C PRO A 116 -1.42 15.42 -15.14
N TRP A 117 -0.95 14.33 -14.50
CA TRP A 117 -1.65 13.67 -13.38
C TRP A 117 -1.61 14.51 -12.11
N ASN A 118 -0.43 14.97 -11.70
CA ASN A 118 -0.19 15.80 -10.51
C ASN A 118 -0.88 15.24 -9.25
N MET A 119 -0.83 13.91 -9.03
CA MET A 119 -1.41 13.29 -7.85
C MET A 119 -0.71 13.77 -6.58
N ASP A 120 -1.40 13.76 -5.45
CA ASP A 120 -0.92 14.32 -4.19
C ASP A 120 -0.17 13.32 -3.33
N GLY A 121 0.01 12.07 -3.79
CA GLY A 121 0.78 11.06 -3.06
C GLY A 121 0.35 9.63 -3.32
N TRP A 122 0.75 8.75 -2.39
CA TRP A 122 0.59 7.31 -2.46
C TRP A 122 0.07 6.70 -1.16
N ARG A 123 -0.87 5.78 -1.23
CA ARG A 123 -1.07 4.72 -0.23
C ARG A 123 -0.27 3.52 -0.71
N LEU A 124 0.60 2.96 0.13
CA LEU A 124 1.41 1.79 -0.23
C LEU A 124 0.75 0.52 0.34
N ASP A 125 0.26 -0.31 -0.56
CA ASP A 125 -0.39 -1.58 -0.26
C ASP A 125 0.59 -2.60 0.29
N VAL A 126 0.22 -3.32 1.34
CA VAL A 126 1.01 -4.39 1.97
C VAL A 126 2.50 -4.02 2.10
N VAL A 127 2.78 -2.76 2.35
CA VAL A 127 4.12 -2.18 2.23
C VAL A 127 5.18 -2.92 3.07
N HIS A 128 4.79 -3.47 4.22
CA HIS A 128 5.67 -4.21 5.12
C HIS A 128 6.15 -5.56 4.56
N MET A 129 5.55 -6.05 3.50
CA MET A 129 5.94 -7.31 2.85
C MET A 129 6.74 -7.13 1.56
N LEU A 130 6.81 -5.91 1.02
CA LEU A 130 7.62 -5.58 -0.14
C LEU A 130 9.11 -5.84 0.14
N GLY A 131 9.84 -6.43 -0.81
CA GLY A 131 11.27 -6.68 -0.61
C GLY A 131 11.88 -7.69 -1.57
N GLU A 132 12.95 -8.32 -1.12
CA GLU A 132 13.81 -9.18 -1.92
C GLU A 132 13.60 -10.66 -1.62
N ASN A 133 13.94 -11.50 -2.59
CA ASN A 133 14.03 -12.95 -2.47
C ASN A 133 12.71 -13.61 -2.03
N GLY A 134 11.59 -13.15 -2.57
CA GLY A 134 10.24 -13.64 -2.23
C GLY A 134 9.76 -13.25 -0.83
N GLY A 135 10.58 -12.54 -0.05
CA GLY A 135 10.28 -12.09 1.30
C GLY A 135 10.27 -10.55 1.44
N ALA A 136 10.42 -10.06 2.69
CA ALA A 136 10.50 -8.65 3.03
C ALA A 136 11.95 -8.17 3.29
N ARG A 137 12.94 -8.87 2.75
CA ARG A 137 14.35 -8.50 2.94
C ARG A 137 14.59 -7.12 2.35
N ASN A 138 15.39 -6.30 3.04
CA ASN A 138 15.70 -4.91 2.68
C ASN A 138 14.46 -4.02 2.50
N ASN A 139 13.33 -4.40 3.06
CA ASN A 139 12.06 -3.68 2.95
C ASN A 139 12.19 -2.18 3.21
N LEU A 140 12.75 -1.81 4.37
CA LEU A 140 12.89 -0.40 4.76
C LEU A 140 13.70 0.42 3.75
N HIS A 141 14.72 -0.18 3.12
CA HIS A 141 15.52 0.47 2.08
C HIS A 141 14.66 0.82 0.85
N HIS A 142 13.85 -0.14 0.39
CA HIS A 142 13.01 0.05 -0.80
C HIS A 142 11.85 1.02 -0.53
N VAL A 143 11.21 0.92 0.64
CA VAL A 143 10.14 1.85 1.04
C VAL A 143 10.68 3.28 1.15
N SER A 144 11.85 3.48 1.78
CA SER A 144 12.53 4.78 1.81
C SER A 144 12.88 5.28 0.41
N GLY A 145 13.24 4.37 -0.51
CA GLY A 145 13.51 4.70 -1.92
C GLY A 145 12.26 5.23 -2.64
N ILE A 146 11.13 4.55 -2.46
CA ILE A 146 9.82 4.97 -3.02
C ILE A 146 9.44 6.36 -2.48
N THR A 147 9.51 6.55 -1.18
CA THR A 147 9.17 7.83 -0.53
C THR A 147 10.08 8.96 -1.00
N ARG A 148 11.39 8.70 -1.10
CA ARG A 148 12.35 9.68 -1.63
C ARG A 148 12.01 10.07 -3.06
N ALA A 149 11.77 9.10 -3.95
CA ALA A 149 11.38 9.37 -5.33
C ALA A 149 10.09 10.21 -5.42
N ALA A 150 9.10 9.91 -4.57
CA ALA A 150 7.88 10.69 -4.48
C ALA A 150 8.16 12.14 -4.05
N LYS A 151 8.96 12.34 -2.99
CA LYS A 151 9.30 13.68 -2.46
C LYS A 151 10.18 14.51 -3.39
N GLU A 152 11.11 13.88 -4.10
CA GLU A 152 11.92 14.55 -5.12
C GLU A 152 11.08 15.05 -6.29
N THR A 153 10.03 14.32 -6.64
CA THR A 153 9.12 14.70 -7.74
C THR A 153 8.07 15.71 -7.29
N GLN A 154 7.47 15.48 -6.13
CA GLN A 154 6.45 16.32 -5.52
C GLN A 154 6.78 16.48 -4.03
N PRO A 155 7.41 17.57 -3.59
CA PRO A 155 7.85 17.75 -2.20
C PRO A 155 6.72 17.66 -1.16
N GLN A 156 5.48 17.94 -1.56
CA GLN A 156 4.30 17.84 -0.72
C GLN A 156 3.55 16.50 -0.87
N ALA A 157 4.08 15.54 -1.63
CA ALA A 157 3.46 14.24 -1.77
C ALA A 157 3.28 13.60 -0.38
N TYR A 158 2.10 13.03 -0.14
CA TYR A 158 1.79 12.30 1.08
C TYR A 158 1.96 10.80 0.83
N VAL A 159 2.82 10.16 1.61
CA VAL A 159 3.06 8.71 1.51
C VAL A 159 2.57 8.04 2.79
N VAL A 160 1.54 7.21 2.65
CA VAL A 160 0.94 6.46 3.76
C VAL A 160 1.04 4.97 3.51
N GLY A 161 1.62 4.23 4.46
CA GLY A 161 1.77 2.78 4.36
C GLY A 161 0.62 2.01 5.00
N GLU A 162 0.26 0.88 4.40
CA GLU A 162 -0.63 -0.07 5.03
C GLU A 162 0.13 -0.99 5.96
N HIS A 163 -0.17 -0.89 7.26
CA HIS A 163 0.39 -1.73 8.31
C HIS A 163 -0.71 -2.18 9.27
N PHE A 164 -1.10 -3.44 9.23
CA PHE A 164 -1.97 -4.01 10.27
C PHE A 164 -1.29 -4.12 11.64
N GLY A 165 0.04 -4.21 11.62
CA GLY A 165 0.90 -4.27 12.80
C GLY A 165 1.46 -2.92 13.22
N ASP A 166 2.66 -2.97 13.81
CA ASP A 166 3.38 -1.81 14.31
C ASP A 166 4.19 -1.12 13.21
N ALA A 167 3.76 0.05 12.79
CA ALA A 167 4.41 0.84 11.74
C ALA A 167 5.57 1.74 12.23
N ARG A 168 5.86 1.76 13.55
CA ARG A 168 6.81 2.75 14.13
C ARG A 168 8.18 2.71 13.50
N GLN A 169 8.68 1.54 13.10
CA GLN A 169 10.01 1.45 12.47
C GLN A 169 10.10 2.21 11.13
N TRP A 170 9.04 2.23 10.33
CA TRP A 170 9.00 2.99 9.07
C TRP A 170 8.82 4.48 9.30
N LEU A 171 7.98 4.85 10.26
CA LEU A 171 7.75 6.23 10.64
C LEU A 171 9.00 6.87 11.25
N GLN A 172 9.69 6.18 12.15
CA GLN A 172 10.92 6.66 12.79
C GLN A 172 12.11 6.75 11.84
N ALA A 173 12.10 5.99 10.75
CA ALA A 173 13.12 6.04 9.71
C ALA A 173 12.80 7.03 8.58
N ASP A 174 11.71 7.80 8.70
CA ASP A 174 11.17 8.70 7.67
C ASP A 174 10.94 7.98 6.32
N ALA A 175 10.67 6.67 6.38
CA ALA A 175 10.36 5.87 5.20
C ALA A 175 8.93 6.10 4.71
N GLU A 176 8.07 6.63 5.56
CA GLU A 176 6.67 7.00 5.28
C GLU A 176 6.31 8.26 6.05
N ASP A 177 5.38 9.05 5.55
CA ASP A 177 4.83 10.20 6.29
C ASP A 177 3.87 9.76 7.39
N ALA A 178 3.15 8.67 7.15
CA ALA A 178 2.10 8.15 8.00
C ALA A 178 1.85 6.66 7.74
N ALA A 179 1.08 6.04 8.61
CA ALA A 179 0.52 4.72 8.39
C ALA A 179 -1.01 4.75 8.49
N MET A 180 -1.68 3.80 7.84
CA MET A 180 -3.05 3.42 8.19
C MET A 180 -3.00 2.90 9.62
N ASN A 181 -3.58 3.68 10.55
CA ASN A 181 -3.28 3.57 11.99
C ASN A 181 -4.09 2.47 12.67
N TYR A 182 -3.95 1.23 12.20
CA TYR A 182 -4.58 0.08 12.84
C TYR A 182 -4.13 -0.07 14.29
N ARG A 183 -2.81 -0.11 14.52
CA ARG A 183 -2.25 -0.40 15.85
C ARG A 183 -2.49 0.70 16.87
N GLY A 184 -2.41 1.96 16.46
CA GLY A 184 -2.54 3.10 17.36
C GLY A 184 -3.95 3.66 17.48
N PHE A 185 -4.90 3.21 16.63
CA PHE A 185 -6.27 3.72 16.64
C PHE A 185 -7.33 2.63 16.45
N THR A 186 -7.33 1.92 15.30
CA THR A 186 -8.40 0.98 14.97
C THR A 186 -8.54 -0.12 16.02
N LEU A 187 -7.45 -0.81 16.36
CA LEU A 187 -7.47 -1.95 17.29
C LEU A 187 -7.95 -1.57 18.70
N PRO A 188 -7.39 -0.51 19.35
CA PRO A 188 -7.90 -0.13 20.68
C PRO A 188 -9.36 0.33 20.65
N VAL A 189 -9.81 1.00 19.57
CA VAL A 189 -11.21 1.43 19.44
C VAL A 189 -12.13 0.22 19.27
N TRP A 190 -11.76 -0.77 18.47
CA TRP A 190 -12.55 -2.00 18.30
C TRP A 190 -12.64 -2.79 19.61
N ALA A 191 -11.52 -2.99 20.29
CA ALA A 191 -11.49 -3.68 21.58
C ALA A 191 -12.34 -2.98 22.66
N PHE A 192 -12.36 -1.64 22.67
CA PHE A 192 -13.11 -0.86 23.63
C PHE A 192 -14.61 -0.76 23.32
N LEU A 193 -14.98 -0.47 22.07
CA LEU A 193 -16.36 -0.21 21.70
C LEU A 193 -17.12 -1.45 21.22
N ALA A 194 -16.42 -2.33 20.48
CA ALA A 194 -17.03 -3.52 19.88
C ALA A 194 -16.76 -4.81 20.65
N ASN A 195 -15.87 -4.81 21.64
CA ASN A 195 -15.42 -5.97 22.41
C ASN A 195 -14.83 -7.10 21.55
N THR A 196 -14.18 -6.74 20.46
CA THR A 196 -13.57 -7.68 19.52
C THR A 196 -12.33 -7.08 18.88
N ASP A 197 -11.46 -7.90 18.32
CA ASP A 197 -10.41 -7.45 17.42
C ASP A 197 -10.89 -7.45 15.94
N ILE A 198 -10.03 -7.10 15.01
CA ILE A 198 -10.36 -7.04 13.57
C ILE A 198 -10.54 -8.41 12.92
N SER A 199 -10.12 -9.49 13.58
CA SER A 199 -10.37 -10.89 13.18
C SER A 199 -11.69 -11.42 13.73
N LEU A 200 -12.43 -10.59 14.49
CA LEU A 200 -13.65 -10.91 15.20
C LEU A 200 -13.45 -11.84 16.39
N ASP A 201 -12.22 -11.99 16.87
CA ASP A 201 -11.94 -12.69 18.10
C ASP A 201 -12.30 -11.83 19.32
N PRO A 202 -12.89 -12.41 20.39
CA PRO A 202 -13.29 -11.67 21.58
C PRO A 202 -12.11 -10.92 22.21
N GLN A 203 -12.18 -9.59 22.25
CA GLN A 203 -11.21 -8.73 22.92
C GLN A 203 -11.93 -7.53 23.52
N SER A 204 -11.94 -7.42 24.85
CA SER A 204 -12.60 -6.33 25.55
C SER A 204 -11.60 -5.62 26.47
N ILE A 205 -11.59 -4.30 26.39
CA ILE A 205 -10.78 -3.43 27.26
C ILE A 205 -11.64 -2.30 27.82
N ASP A 206 -11.23 -1.75 28.94
CA ASP A 206 -11.86 -0.56 29.50
C ASP A 206 -11.31 0.74 28.86
N ALA A 207 -11.94 1.87 29.18
CA ALA A 207 -11.56 3.17 28.66
C ALA A 207 -10.13 3.58 29.05
N GLN A 208 -9.68 3.22 30.26
CA GLN A 208 -8.34 3.52 30.72
C GLN A 208 -7.28 2.75 29.92
N THR A 209 -7.52 1.47 29.69
CA THR A 209 -6.65 0.62 28.86
C THR A 209 -6.61 1.09 27.40
N CYS A 210 -7.76 1.48 26.84
CA CYS A 210 -7.84 2.04 25.50
C CYS A 210 -7.00 3.32 25.39
N ALA A 211 -7.19 4.27 26.30
CA ALA A 211 -6.41 5.50 26.33
C ALA A 211 -4.90 5.22 26.47
N ALA A 212 -4.52 4.35 27.40
CA ALA A 212 -3.11 3.98 27.61
C ALA A 212 -2.49 3.33 26.38
N TRP A 213 -3.24 2.48 25.66
CA TRP A 213 -2.76 1.87 24.42
C TRP A 213 -2.48 2.94 23.35
N MET A 214 -3.45 3.85 23.11
CA MET A 214 -3.30 4.93 22.14
C MET A 214 -2.17 5.89 22.53
N ASP A 215 -2.02 6.24 23.80
CA ASP A 215 -0.98 7.12 24.30
C ASP A 215 0.41 6.49 24.15
N ASN A 216 0.57 5.21 24.49
CA ASN A 216 1.83 4.49 24.32
C ASN A 216 2.27 4.43 22.84
N TYR A 217 1.33 4.26 21.92
CA TYR A 217 1.66 4.28 20.50
C TYR A 217 2.10 5.67 20.04
N ARG A 218 1.35 6.70 20.42
CA ARG A 218 1.61 8.11 20.09
C ARG A 218 2.93 8.61 20.66
N ALA A 219 3.27 8.21 21.90
CA ALA A 219 4.49 8.64 22.58
C ALA A 219 5.79 8.29 21.84
N ALA A 220 5.76 7.28 20.95
CA ALA A 220 6.89 6.89 20.13
C ALA A 220 7.02 7.69 18.83
N LEU A 221 6.08 8.58 18.53
CA LEU A 221 6.00 9.37 17.30
C LEU A 221 6.23 10.85 17.59
N SER A 222 6.90 11.55 16.69
CA SER A 222 6.99 13.01 16.76
C SER A 222 5.59 13.64 16.63
N HIS A 223 5.42 14.85 17.15
CA HIS A 223 4.13 15.57 17.03
C HIS A 223 3.66 15.69 15.58
N GLN A 224 4.58 15.92 14.64
CA GLN A 224 4.27 16.02 13.22
C GLN A 224 3.76 14.70 12.65
N GLN A 225 4.36 13.57 13.01
CA GLN A 225 3.91 12.24 12.60
C GLN A 225 2.52 11.93 13.18
N GLN A 226 2.28 12.26 14.45
CA GLN A 226 0.96 12.07 15.07
C GLN A 226 -0.16 12.79 14.31
N LEU A 227 0.10 14.02 13.82
CA LEU A 227 -0.87 14.80 13.04
C LEU A 227 -1.11 14.27 11.62
N ARG A 228 -0.18 13.48 11.10
CA ARG A 228 -0.28 12.91 9.75
C ARG A 228 -0.91 11.53 9.71
N MET A 229 -1.01 10.84 10.87
CA MET A 229 -1.54 9.47 10.92
C MET A 229 -2.93 9.36 10.31
N PHE A 230 -3.14 8.30 9.52
CA PHE A 230 -4.43 8.00 8.91
C PHE A 230 -5.27 7.14 9.86
N ASN A 231 -6.08 7.80 10.69
CA ASN A 231 -6.97 7.15 11.66
C ASN A 231 -8.27 6.72 10.99
N GLN A 232 -8.46 5.42 10.81
CA GLN A 232 -9.69 4.82 10.26
C GLN A 232 -10.37 3.91 11.29
N LEU A 233 -11.68 3.82 11.23
CA LEU A 233 -12.44 2.85 12.02
C LEU A 233 -12.50 1.48 11.35
N ASP A 234 -12.55 1.45 10.04
CA ASP A 234 -12.53 0.25 9.19
C ASP A 234 -11.91 0.56 7.83
N SER A 235 -11.70 -0.47 7.01
CA SER A 235 -11.23 -0.37 5.64
C SER A 235 -11.99 -1.36 4.75
N HIS A 236 -11.61 -1.44 3.47
CA HIS A 236 -12.12 -2.47 2.55
C HIS A 236 -11.69 -3.90 2.93
N ASP A 237 -10.64 -4.05 3.75
CA ASP A 237 -10.10 -5.34 4.21
C ASP A 237 -10.67 -5.79 5.56
N THR A 238 -11.51 -4.98 6.17
CA THR A 238 -12.13 -5.29 7.45
C THR A 238 -13.65 -5.25 7.37
N PRO A 239 -14.37 -5.94 8.27
CA PRO A 239 -15.80 -5.73 8.42
C PRO A 239 -16.10 -4.26 8.72
N ARG A 240 -17.27 -3.77 8.29
CA ARG A 240 -17.68 -2.40 8.60
C ARG A 240 -17.92 -2.26 10.10
N PHE A 241 -17.25 -1.30 10.74
CA PHE A 241 -17.34 -1.08 12.18
C PHE A 241 -18.77 -0.85 12.66
N LYS A 242 -19.56 -0.11 11.89
CA LYS A 242 -21.01 0.06 12.14
C LYS A 242 -21.77 -1.28 12.19
N THR A 243 -21.40 -2.24 11.34
CA THR A 243 -22.03 -3.57 11.30
C THR A 243 -21.67 -4.37 12.55
N ILE A 244 -20.40 -4.27 13.00
CA ILE A 244 -19.92 -4.96 14.20
C ILE A 244 -20.61 -4.44 15.47
N LEU A 245 -20.80 -3.12 15.59
CA LEU A 245 -21.52 -2.53 16.71
C LEU A 245 -23.01 -2.93 16.75
N GLY A 246 -23.60 -3.28 15.61
CA GLY A 246 -24.98 -3.72 15.54
C GLY A 246 -25.96 -2.68 16.11
N LYS A 247 -26.75 -3.09 17.14
CA LYS A 247 -27.72 -2.21 17.79
C LYS A 247 -27.08 -1.19 18.74
N ASP A 248 -25.81 -1.37 19.10
CA ASP A 248 -25.08 -0.51 20.04
C ASP A 248 -24.46 0.72 19.35
N ILE A 249 -25.04 1.13 18.24
CA ILE A 249 -24.60 2.30 17.44
C ILE A 249 -24.54 3.60 18.27
N ALA A 250 -25.28 3.66 19.38
CA ALA A 250 -25.24 4.80 20.32
C ALA A 250 -23.88 4.94 21.05
N ARG A 251 -22.96 3.97 20.87
CA ARG A 251 -21.58 4.03 21.38
C ARG A 251 -20.62 4.81 20.47
N LEU A 252 -21.03 5.10 19.24
CA LEU A 252 -20.31 5.98 18.30
C LEU A 252 -20.58 7.45 18.61
#